data_48f4d32779e695b086fc94d1983a318f
#
_entry.id   48f4d32779e695b086fc94d1983a318f
#
_cell.length_a   1.000
_cell.length_b   1.000
_cell.length_c   1.000
_cell.angle_alpha   90.00
_cell.angle_beta   90.00
_cell.angle_gamma   90.00
#
_symmetry.space_group_name_H-M   'P 1'
#
loop_
_entity.id
_entity.type
_entity.pdbx_description
1 polymer ?
#
loop_
_entity_poly.entity_id
_entity_poly.type
_entity_poly.pdbx_seq_one_letter_code
_entity_poly.pdbx_strand_id
1 'polypeptide(L)'
;MSEQTNKLMNTTMNRWRMAAALFALGGMTASTVSAADIAVKDGQKIAFMGDSITQAGAGPKGYVRLVISGLDANGVKATAIPAGISGHKSNQMLDRLDRDALNKKPDWMTLSCGVNDVWHGANGVPLDKYKENITKIVEKCETAGVKVMILTSTMIGEDQPNANNQKLAPYNDFLKALAKEKKCLLADLNADMQASIAKAGPEKKGNLLTGDGVHMNAAGNKMMATGVLRAFGLNAEQITKAETAWSTPPAAK
;
A
#
# COMPACT_ATOMS: atom_id res chain seq x y z
N MET A 1 44.68 -28.65 72.66
CA MET A 1 44.97 -30.06 72.30
C MET A 1 44.99 -30.05 70.83
N SER A 2 46.11 -30.03 70.33
CA SER A 2 47.00 -31.02 69.71
C SER A 2 46.60 -31.17 68.26
N GLU A 3 47.35 -30.86 67.45
CA GLU A 3 48.66 -31.32 66.91
C GLU A 3 48.45 -31.66 65.46
N GLN A 4 49.17 -30.95 64.65
CA GLN A 4 50.42 -31.36 64.01
C GLN A 4 50.13 -32.14 62.75
N THR A 5 50.70 -31.89 61.74
CA THR A 5 51.96 -31.52 61.12
C THR A 5 52.05 -32.20 59.77
N ASN A 6 52.56 -31.48 58.91
CA ASN A 6 53.72 -31.75 58.07
C ASN A 6 53.57 -32.34 56.66
N LYS A 7 54.08 -31.53 55.77
CA LYS A 7 55.23 -31.77 54.87
C LYS A 7 54.97 -32.70 53.71
N LEU A 8 55.29 -32.39 52.54
CA LEU A 8 56.48 -32.03 51.80
C LEU A 8 56.16 -31.85 50.34
N MET A 9 56.55 -30.72 49.76
CA MET A 9 57.44 -30.58 48.61
C MET A 9 57.57 -31.78 47.66
N ASN A 10 57.24 -31.51 46.37
CA ASN A 10 58.27 -31.49 45.34
C ASN A 10 57.67 -31.05 43.95
N THR A 11 58.18 -29.96 43.44
CA THR A 11 58.83 -29.73 42.15
C THR A 11 58.37 -30.62 41.02
N THR A 12 57.89 -30.04 39.92
CA THR A 12 58.65 -29.76 38.73
C THR A 12 57.79 -29.41 37.53
N MET A 13 58.22 -28.38 36.89
CA MET A 13 58.27 -28.13 35.44
C MET A 13 57.02 -27.87 34.61
N ASN A 14 56.95 -26.63 34.21
CA ASN A 14 56.69 -26.09 32.88
C ASN A 14 55.94 -26.97 31.87
N ARG A 15 54.77 -26.48 31.50
CA ARG A 15 54.39 -26.50 30.04
C ARG A 15 53.46 -25.30 29.76
N TRP A 16 53.99 -24.32 29.13
CA TRP A 16 53.26 -23.24 28.45
C TRP A 16 52.32 -23.84 27.45
N ARG A 17 51.02 -23.55 27.56
CA ARG A 17 50.05 -23.70 26.48
C ARG A 17 49.36 -22.38 26.29
N MET A 18 49.72 -21.69 25.22
CA MET A 18 49.01 -20.56 24.66
C MET A 18 47.57 -21.01 24.33
N ALA A 19 46.58 -20.42 24.99
CA ALA A 19 45.22 -20.49 24.55
C ALA A 19 45.01 -19.31 23.59
N ALA A 20 44.97 -19.62 22.28
CA ALA A 20 44.54 -18.66 21.26
C ALA A 20 43.07 -18.36 21.46
N ALA A 21 42.75 -17.11 21.83
CA ALA A 21 41.38 -16.62 21.81
C ALA A 21 40.92 -16.43 20.36
N LEU A 22 40.09 -17.34 19.86
CA LEU A 22 39.34 -17.11 18.64
C LEU A 22 38.27 -16.04 18.90
N PHE A 23 38.53 -14.84 18.41
CA PHE A 23 37.48 -13.85 18.20
C PHE A 23 36.55 -14.36 17.10
N ALA A 24 35.41 -14.91 17.46
CA ALA A 24 34.33 -15.14 16.55
C ALA A 24 33.76 -13.74 16.14
N LEU A 25 34.17 -13.25 14.97
CA LEU A 25 33.42 -12.19 14.29
C LEU A 25 32.02 -12.75 13.99
N GLY A 26 31.05 -12.40 14.82
CA GLY A 26 29.64 -12.58 14.53
C GLY A 26 29.31 -11.70 13.31
N GLY A 27 29.35 -12.30 12.13
CA GLY A 27 28.84 -11.65 10.93
C GLY A 27 27.35 -11.37 11.13
N MET A 28 27.00 -10.10 11.31
CA MET A 28 25.64 -9.64 11.10
C MET A 28 25.29 -9.91 9.65
N THR A 29 24.64 -11.03 9.37
CA THR A 29 23.96 -11.23 8.10
C THR A 29 22.81 -10.24 8.06
N ALA A 30 23.03 -9.11 7.42
CA ALA A 30 21.93 -8.26 6.98
C ALA A 30 21.03 -9.16 6.12
N SER A 31 19.86 -9.55 6.64
CA SER A 31 18.83 -10.19 5.86
C SER A 31 18.44 -9.23 4.75
N THR A 32 18.99 -9.44 3.56
CA THR A 32 18.50 -8.77 2.36
C THR A 32 17.10 -9.32 2.13
N VAL A 33 16.08 -8.58 2.54
CA VAL A 33 14.71 -8.87 2.18
C VAL A 33 14.65 -8.77 0.66
N SER A 34 14.53 -9.92 0.04
CA SER A 34 14.54 -10.10 -1.41
C SER A 34 13.37 -9.33 -2.04
N ALA A 35 13.61 -8.69 -3.18
CA ALA A 35 12.56 -8.17 -4.07
C ALA A 35 11.54 -9.27 -4.50
N ALA A 36 11.79 -10.53 -4.12
CA ALA A 36 10.92 -11.67 -4.36
C ALA A 36 9.56 -11.59 -3.66
N ASP A 37 9.42 -10.79 -2.61
CA ASP A 37 8.18 -10.68 -1.82
C ASP A 37 7.21 -9.64 -2.38
N ILE A 38 7.66 -8.78 -3.31
CA ILE A 38 6.78 -7.81 -3.97
C ILE A 38 5.93 -8.53 -5.02
N ALA A 39 4.60 -8.36 -4.95
CA ALA A 39 3.65 -9.05 -5.83
C ALA A 39 3.80 -8.65 -7.31
N VAL A 40 4.10 -7.37 -7.57
CA VAL A 40 4.41 -6.86 -8.91
C VAL A 40 5.82 -7.26 -9.31
N LYS A 41 6.00 -7.71 -10.55
CA LYS A 41 7.31 -8.09 -11.09
C LYS A 41 7.80 -7.07 -12.11
N ASP A 42 9.11 -7.09 -12.35
CA ASP A 42 9.74 -6.19 -13.32
C ASP A 42 9.09 -6.32 -14.71
N GLY A 43 8.90 -5.20 -15.39
CA GLY A 43 8.26 -5.11 -16.71
C GLY A 43 6.73 -5.18 -16.70
N GLN A 44 6.07 -5.45 -15.58
CA GLN A 44 4.62 -5.56 -15.52
C GLN A 44 3.90 -4.21 -15.67
N LYS A 45 2.66 -4.29 -16.17
CA LYS A 45 1.76 -3.14 -16.34
C LYS A 45 0.66 -3.16 -15.29
N ILE A 46 0.39 -2.00 -14.71
CA ILE A 46 -0.66 -1.81 -13.69
C ILE A 46 -1.67 -0.81 -14.24
N ALA A 47 -2.91 -1.24 -14.46
CA ALA A 47 -4.02 -0.34 -14.74
C ALA A 47 -4.55 0.26 -13.43
N PHE A 48 -4.70 1.58 -13.40
CA PHE A 48 -5.25 2.29 -12.24
C PHE A 48 -6.66 2.77 -12.62
N MET A 49 -7.66 1.93 -12.36
CA MET A 49 -9.08 2.22 -12.61
C MET A 49 -9.65 3.01 -11.43
N GLY A 50 -10.31 4.13 -11.72
CA GLY A 50 -10.90 4.96 -10.69
C GLY A 50 -11.61 6.20 -11.21
N ASP A 51 -11.90 7.12 -10.31
CA ASP A 51 -12.57 8.39 -10.53
C ASP A 51 -11.60 9.59 -10.59
N SER A 52 -12.07 10.79 -10.14
CA SER A 52 -11.24 12.02 -10.10
C SER A 52 -10.01 11.90 -9.20
N ILE A 53 -10.09 11.12 -8.10
CA ILE A 53 -8.96 10.89 -7.20
C ILE A 53 -7.85 10.16 -7.96
N THR A 54 -8.20 9.15 -8.73
CA THR A 54 -7.25 8.39 -9.56
C THR A 54 -6.79 9.20 -10.79
N GLN A 55 -7.68 9.98 -11.41
CA GLN A 55 -7.31 10.87 -12.51
C GLN A 55 -6.25 11.89 -12.07
N ALA A 56 -6.49 12.60 -10.97
CA ALA A 56 -5.53 13.51 -10.38
C ALA A 56 -4.25 12.78 -9.89
N GLY A 57 -4.44 11.58 -9.36
CA GLY A 57 -3.36 10.69 -8.93
C GLY A 57 -2.37 10.30 -10.03
N ALA A 58 -2.76 10.34 -11.30
CA ALA A 58 -1.88 10.12 -12.44
C ALA A 58 -1.03 11.35 -12.80
N GLY A 59 -1.35 12.51 -12.23
CA GLY A 59 -0.59 13.75 -12.40
C GLY A 59 0.71 13.79 -11.60
N PRO A 60 1.49 14.88 -11.73
CA PRO A 60 2.72 15.06 -10.95
C PRO A 60 2.45 14.96 -9.43
N LYS A 61 3.28 14.18 -8.72
CA LYS A 61 3.15 13.92 -7.26
C LYS A 61 1.84 13.24 -6.83
N GLY A 62 1.00 12.78 -7.78
CA GLY A 62 -0.19 12.00 -7.49
C GLY A 62 0.14 10.54 -7.12
N TYR A 63 -0.78 9.88 -6.41
CA TYR A 63 -0.53 8.57 -5.81
C TYR A 63 -0.12 7.49 -6.83
N VAL A 64 -0.68 7.52 -8.05
CA VAL A 64 -0.31 6.58 -9.13
C VAL A 64 1.18 6.72 -9.49
N ARG A 65 1.66 7.97 -9.65
CA ARG A 65 3.08 8.23 -9.92
C ARG A 65 3.97 7.83 -8.75
N LEU A 66 3.52 8.10 -7.53
CA LEU A 66 4.25 7.72 -6.32
C LEU A 66 4.36 6.19 -6.18
N VAL A 67 3.30 5.43 -6.50
CA VAL A 67 3.35 3.96 -6.51
C VAL A 67 4.40 3.45 -7.49
N ILE A 68 4.38 3.94 -8.74
CA ILE A 68 5.36 3.52 -9.74
C ILE A 68 6.79 3.89 -9.33
N SER A 69 7.00 5.11 -8.85
CA SER A 69 8.31 5.56 -8.34
C SER A 69 8.76 4.74 -7.12
N GLY A 70 7.84 4.37 -6.23
CA GLY A 70 8.14 3.55 -5.07
C GLY A 70 8.54 2.11 -5.44
N LEU A 71 7.90 1.52 -6.45
CA LEU A 71 8.29 0.23 -7.02
C LEU A 71 9.68 0.32 -7.66
N ASP A 72 9.92 1.34 -8.49
CA ASP A 72 11.22 1.57 -9.15
C ASP A 72 12.36 1.77 -8.14
N ALA A 73 12.13 2.55 -7.07
CA ALA A 73 13.08 2.71 -5.99
C ALA A 73 13.46 1.38 -5.31
N ASN A 74 12.59 0.38 -5.38
CA ASN A 74 12.80 -0.97 -4.85
C ASN A 74 13.20 -1.99 -5.93
N GLY A 75 13.59 -1.51 -7.13
CA GLY A 75 14.13 -2.35 -8.20
C GLY A 75 13.06 -3.03 -9.07
N VAL A 76 11.79 -2.62 -8.97
CA VAL A 76 10.69 -3.15 -9.79
C VAL A 76 10.22 -2.08 -10.77
N LYS A 77 10.58 -2.22 -12.04
CA LYS A 77 10.14 -1.30 -13.11
C LYS A 77 8.77 -1.72 -13.62
N ALA A 78 7.74 -1.02 -13.16
CA ALA A 78 6.38 -1.22 -13.61
C ALA A 78 5.89 -0.04 -14.46
N THR A 79 4.92 -0.29 -15.33
CA THR A 79 4.31 0.74 -16.18
C THR A 79 2.87 1.00 -15.75
N ALA A 80 2.52 2.27 -15.51
CA ALA A 80 1.15 2.66 -15.23
C ALA A 80 0.31 2.76 -16.50
N ILE A 81 -0.92 2.27 -16.43
CA ILE A 81 -2.00 2.54 -17.37
C ILE A 81 -3.04 3.38 -16.64
N PRO A 82 -3.00 4.73 -16.77
CA PRO A 82 -4.00 5.59 -16.14
C PRO A 82 -5.40 5.32 -16.73
N ALA A 83 -6.37 5.07 -15.85
CA ALA A 83 -7.76 4.82 -16.18
C ALA A 83 -8.71 5.49 -15.17
N GLY A 84 -8.30 6.63 -14.59
CA GLY A 84 -9.15 7.50 -13.78
C GLY A 84 -9.94 8.46 -14.64
N ILE A 85 -11.25 8.63 -14.36
CA ILE A 85 -12.11 9.64 -14.99
C ILE A 85 -12.97 10.30 -13.92
N SER A 86 -12.90 11.64 -13.86
CA SER A 86 -13.62 12.45 -12.86
C SER A 86 -15.11 12.19 -12.88
N GLY A 87 -15.72 12.07 -11.68
CA GLY A 87 -17.16 11.89 -11.50
C GLY A 87 -17.68 10.48 -11.80
N HIS A 88 -16.83 9.57 -12.33
CA HIS A 88 -17.27 8.23 -12.67
C HIS A 88 -17.60 7.39 -11.45
N LYS A 89 -18.65 6.58 -11.61
CA LYS A 89 -19.21 5.63 -10.63
C LYS A 89 -19.01 4.20 -11.11
N SER A 90 -19.38 3.24 -10.30
CA SER A 90 -19.18 1.80 -10.55
C SER A 90 -19.75 1.33 -11.89
N ASN A 91 -20.95 1.76 -12.28
CA ASN A 91 -21.55 1.42 -13.56
C ASN A 91 -20.73 1.95 -14.75
N GLN A 92 -20.30 3.22 -14.70
CA GLN A 92 -19.49 3.82 -15.75
C GLN A 92 -18.08 3.22 -15.83
N MET A 93 -17.49 2.80 -14.70
CA MET A 93 -16.22 2.06 -14.69
C MET A 93 -16.39 0.69 -15.36
N LEU A 94 -17.48 -0.03 -15.10
CA LEU A 94 -17.80 -1.29 -15.76
C LEU A 94 -17.95 -1.12 -17.28
N ASP A 95 -18.69 -0.09 -17.72
CA ASP A 95 -18.95 0.18 -19.15
C ASP A 95 -17.67 0.43 -19.95
N ARG A 96 -16.65 1.04 -19.33
CA ARG A 96 -15.38 1.39 -19.98
C ARG A 96 -14.20 0.47 -19.67
N LEU A 97 -14.41 -0.58 -18.88
CA LEU A 97 -13.37 -1.46 -18.38
C LEU A 97 -12.50 -2.04 -19.50
N ASP A 98 -13.14 -2.58 -20.54
CA ASP A 98 -12.42 -3.18 -21.66
C ASP A 98 -11.56 -2.14 -22.40
N ARG A 99 -12.14 -0.99 -22.75
CA ARG A 99 -11.46 0.08 -23.50
C ARG A 99 -10.29 0.68 -22.72
N ASP A 100 -10.49 0.98 -21.45
CA ASP A 100 -9.56 1.80 -20.67
C ASP A 100 -8.50 0.96 -19.94
N ALA A 101 -8.78 -0.32 -19.69
CA ALA A 101 -7.90 -1.23 -18.97
C ALA A 101 -7.60 -2.52 -19.74
N LEU A 102 -8.57 -3.43 -19.93
CA LEU A 102 -8.30 -4.81 -20.35
C LEU A 102 -7.68 -4.90 -21.74
N ASN A 103 -8.12 -4.08 -22.73
CA ASN A 103 -7.54 -4.04 -24.08
C ASN A 103 -6.08 -3.59 -24.10
N LYS A 104 -5.58 -2.98 -23.01
CA LYS A 104 -4.16 -2.58 -22.85
C LYS A 104 -3.30 -3.69 -22.25
N LYS A 105 -3.94 -4.84 -21.95
CA LYS A 105 -3.29 -6.05 -21.42
C LYS A 105 -2.44 -5.75 -20.18
N PRO A 106 -3.04 -5.26 -19.07
CA PRO A 106 -2.33 -5.12 -17.81
C PRO A 106 -2.13 -6.48 -17.15
N ASP A 107 -1.10 -6.60 -16.31
CA ASP A 107 -0.90 -7.74 -15.41
C ASP A 107 -1.70 -7.56 -14.11
N TRP A 108 -1.86 -6.30 -13.70
CA TRP A 108 -2.56 -5.89 -12.49
C TRP A 108 -3.55 -4.76 -12.80
N MET A 109 -4.62 -4.73 -12.03
CA MET A 109 -5.51 -3.58 -11.96
C MET A 109 -5.76 -3.20 -10.51
N THR A 110 -5.55 -1.91 -10.15
CA THR A 110 -6.09 -1.33 -8.93
C THR A 110 -7.48 -0.78 -9.23
N LEU A 111 -8.46 -1.06 -8.36
CA LEU A 111 -9.83 -0.58 -8.49
C LEU A 111 -10.18 0.33 -7.32
N SER A 112 -10.34 1.63 -7.57
CA SER A 112 -10.74 2.65 -6.61
C SER A 112 -12.12 3.20 -7.00
N CYS A 113 -13.18 2.80 -6.29
CA CYS A 113 -14.54 3.14 -6.63
C CYS A 113 -15.44 3.18 -5.39
N GLY A 114 -16.40 4.10 -5.33
CA GLY A 114 -17.41 4.20 -4.27
C GLY A 114 -17.72 5.62 -3.81
N VAL A 115 -16.74 6.52 -3.83
CA VAL A 115 -16.94 7.93 -3.41
C VAL A 115 -18.09 8.57 -4.18
N ASN A 116 -18.08 8.52 -5.52
CA ASN A 116 -19.11 9.12 -6.34
C ASN A 116 -20.43 8.34 -6.31
N ASP A 117 -20.38 7.03 -6.07
CA ASP A 117 -21.57 6.20 -5.90
C ASP A 117 -22.40 6.65 -4.69
N VAL A 118 -21.75 7.16 -3.65
CA VAL A 118 -22.37 7.68 -2.42
C VAL A 118 -22.61 9.18 -2.48
N TRP A 119 -21.60 9.97 -2.89
CA TRP A 119 -21.61 11.42 -2.76
C TRP A 119 -22.68 12.11 -3.60
N HIS A 120 -23.02 11.53 -4.73
CA HIS A 120 -24.01 12.10 -5.65
C HIS A 120 -25.49 11.89 -5.24
N GLY A 121 -25.74 11.41 -4.02
CA GLY A 121 -27.09 11.26 -3.48
C GLY A 121 -28.01 10.45 -4.40
N ALA A 122 -29.12 11.01 -4.85
CA ALA A 122 -30.07 10.34 -5.75
C ALA A 122 -29.47 9.98 -7.12
N ASN A 123 -28.42 10.68 -7.56
CA ASN A 123 -27.68 10.38 -8.79
C ASN A 123 -26.51 9.42 -8.55
N GLY A 124 -26.35 8.92 -7.32
CA GLY A 124 -25.39 7.89 -6.97
C GLY A 124 -25.78 6.50 -7.48
N VAL A 125 -25.05 5.48 -7.08
CA VAL A 125 -25.37 4.09 -7.38
C VAL A 125 -25.74 3.39 -6.09
N PRO A 126 -26.98 2.88 -5.95
CA PRO A 126 -27.39 2.16 -4.74
C PRO A 126 -26.50 0.95 -4.49
N LEU A 127 -26.34 0.60 -3.19
CA LEU A 127 -25.40 -0.43 -2.74
C LEU A 127 -25.54 -1.76 -3.49
N ASP A 128 -26.77 -2.23 -3.74
CA ASP A 128 -26.97 -3.50 -4.45
C ASP A 128 -26.47 -3.45 -5.89
N LYS A 129 -26.72 -2.35 -6.60
CA LYS A 129 -26.21 -2.15 -7.96
C LYS A 129 -24.70 -1.93 -7.97
N TYR A 130 -24.16 -1.24 -6.97
CA TYR A 130 -22.72 -1.12 -6.77
C TYR A 130 -22.07 -2.50 -6.61
N LYS A 131 -22.62 -3.36 -5.75
CA LYS A 131 -22.14 -4.74 -5.55
C LYS A 131 -22.11 -5.52 -6.86
N GLU A 132 -23.20 -5.47 -7.64
CA GLU A 132 -23.28 -6.13 -8.96
C GLU A 132 -22.17 -5.63 -9.91
N ASN A 133 -21.99 -4.30 -9.99
CA ASN A 133 -21.03 -3.69 -10.89
C ASN A 133 -19.60 -4.05 -10.54
N ILE A 134 -19.22 -3.93 -9.24
CA ILE A 134 -17.87 -4.21 -8.79
C ILE A 134 -17.54 -5.71 -8.94
N THR A 135 -18.49 -6.59 -8.61
CA THR A 135 -18.31 -8.04 -8.80
C THR A 135 -18.04 -8.35 -10.27
N LYS A 136 -18.84 -7.79 -11.20
CA LYS A 136 -18.63 -7.96 -12.66
C LYS A 136 -17.28 -7.44 -13.13
N ILE A 137 -16.83 -6.29 -12.60
CA ILE A 137 -15.49 -5.75 -12.92
C ILE A 137 -14.40 -6.76 -12.52
N VAL A 138 -14.46 -7.27 -11.30
CA VAL A 138 -13.47 -8.24 -10.81
C VAL A 138 -13.51 -9.53 -11.64
N GLU A 139 -14.69 -10.09 -11.91
CA GLU A 139 -14.86 -11.31 -12.71
C GLU A 139 -14.36 -11.16 -14.15
N LYS A 140 -14.58 -9.99 -14.78
CA LYS A 140 -14.00 -9.71 -16.11
C LYS A 140 -12.49 -9.65 -16.07
N CYS A 141 -11.90 -9.07 -15.02
CA CYS A 141 -10.45 -9.07 -14.84
C CYS A 141 -9.91 -10.50 -14.65
N GLU A 142 -10.53 -11.30 -13.80
CA GLU A 142 -10.16 -12.71 -13.58
C GLU A 142 -10.20 -13.49 -14.90
N THR A 143 -11.28 -13.34 -15.68
CA THR A 143 -11.43 -13.97 -17.01
C THR A 143 -10.32 -13.55 -17.98
N ALA A 144 -9.88 -12.30 -17.91
CA ALA A 144 -8.79 -11.76 -18.72
C ALA A 144 -7.38 -12.10 -18.18
N GLY A 145 -7.28 -12.84 -17.07
CA GLY A 145 -6.01 -13.17 -16.42
C GLY A 145 -5.35 -11.98 -15.69
N VAL A 146 -6.09 -10.91 -15.44
CA VAL A 146 -5.62 -9.69 -14.76
C VAL A 146 -5.84 -9.82 -13.26
N LYS A 147 -4.77 -9.69 -12.48
CA LYS A 147 -4.85 -9.69 -11.01
C LYS A 147 -5.42 -8.37 -10.51
N VAL A 148 -6.31 -8.43 -9.51
CA VAL A 148 -6.98 -7.23 -8.98
C VAL A 148 -6.48 -6.90 -7.58
N MET A 149 -6.23 -5.60 -7.35
CA MET A 149 -6.14 -5.02 -6.02
C MET A 149 -7.33 -4.09 -5.81
N ILE A 150 -8.15 -4.40 -4.83
CA ILE A 150 -9.28 -3.55 -4.43
C ILE A 150 -8.76 -2.49 -3.44
N LEU A 151 -9.09 -1.24 -3.69
CA LEU A 151 -8.84 -0.12 -2.79
C LEU A 151 -10.17 0.25 -2.12
N THR A 152 -10.24 0.24 -0.78
CA THR A 152 -11.41 0.82 -0.12
C THR A 152 -11.49 2.32 -0.42
N SER A 153 -12.71 2.83 -0.59
CA SER A 153 -12.95 4.25 -0.86
C SER A 153 -12.50 5.10 0.33
N THR A 154 -11.73 6.12 0.05
CA THR A 154 -11.34 7.13 1.04
C THR A 154 -12.55 7.87 1.58
N MET A 155 -12.38 8.64 2.65
CA MET A 155 -13.50 9.36 3.28
C MET A 155 -14.07 10.47 2.37
N ILE A 156 -15.33 10.77 2.56
CA ILE A 156 -16.04 11.93 2.00
C ILE A 156 -16.15 12.98 3.11
N GLY A 157 -15.22 13.92 3.11
CA GLY A 157 -14.96 14.79 4.25
C GLY A 157 -14.11 14.07 5.34
N GLU A 158 -13.25 14.82 6.00
CA GLU A 158 -12.33 14.26 7.02
C GLU A 158 -12.96 14.21 8.42
N ASP A 159 -14.27 14.21 8.49
CA ASP A 159 -15.05 13.99 9.68
C ASP A 159 -15.79 12.66 9.59
N GLN A 160 -15.31 11.64 10.33
CA GLN A 160 -15.83 10.28 10.25
C GLN A 160 -17.33 10.17 10.58
N PRO A 161 -17.89 10.88 11.56
CA PRO A 161 -19.31 10.79 11.88
C PRO A 161 -20.26 11.37 10.84
N ASN A 162 -19.78 12.06 9.80
CA ASN A 162 -20.67 12.67 8.82
C ASN A 162 -21.52 11.65 8.04
N ALA A 163 -22.69 12.10 7.56
CA ALA A 163 -23.67 11.24 6.92
C ALA A 163 -23.16 10.52 5.66
N ASN A 164 -22.23 11.12 4.92
CA ASN A 164 -21.66 10.49 3.72
C ASN A 164 -20.73 9.32 4.09
N ASN A 165 -19.91 9.49 5.12
CA ASN A 165 -19.05 8.41 5.61
C ASN A 165 -19.86 7.26 6.21
N GLN A 166 -20.97 7.56 6.91
CA GLN A 166 -21.92 6.55 7.40
C GLN A 166 -22.50 5.73 6.22
N LYS A 167 -22.91 6.41 5.13
CA LYS A 167 -23.41 5.74 3.93
C LYS A 167 -22.32 4.97 3.18
N LEU A 168 -21.05 5.43 3.22
CA LEU A 168 -19.93 4.80 2.54
C LEU A 168 -19.47 3.51 3.24
N ALA A 169 -19.68 3.40 4.56
CA ALA A 169 -19.23 2.25 5.34
C ALA A 169 -19.66 0.89 4.74
N PRO A 170 -20.94 0.62 4.43
CA PRO A 170 -21.35 -0.66 3.86
C PRO A 170 -20.78 -0.92 2.44
N TYR A 171 -20.41 0.11 1.68
CA TYR A 171 -19.72 -0.05 0.40
C TYR A 171 -18.28 -0.57 0.64
N ASN A 172 -17.57 0.01 1.59
CA ASN A 172 -16.24 -0.43 1.96
C ASN A 172 -16.25 -1.83 2.60
N ASP A 173 -17.24 -2.16 3.40
CA ASP A 173 -17.39 -3.51 3.98
C ASP A 173 -17.58 -4.56 2.88
N PHE A 174 -18.39 -4.24 1.86
CA PHE A 174 -18.53 -5.10 0.70
C PHE A 174 -17.19 -5.25 -0.07
N LEU A 175 -16.44 -4.18 -0.30
CA LEU A 175 -15.13 -4.26 -0.97
C LEU A 175 -14.16 -5.19 -0.24
N LYS A 176 -14.12 -5.11 1.09
CA LYS A 176 -13.30 -5.99 1.94
C LYS A 176 -13.75 -7.46 1.82
N ALA A 177 -15.05 -7.69 1.87
CA ALA A 177 -15.62 -9.04 1.73
C ALA A 177 -15.32 -9.64 0.36
N LEU A 178 -15.52 -8.87 -0.71
CA LEU A 178 -15.24 -9.29 -2.08
C LEU A 178 -13.76 -9.58 -2.30
N ALA A 179 -12.86 -8.72 -1.78
CA ALA A 179 -11.43 -8.94 -1.86
C ALA A 179 -11.02 -10.29 -1.25
N LYS A 180 -11.59 -10.62 -0.09
CA LYS A 180 -11.35 -11.90 0.58
C LYS A 180 -11.93 -13.07 -0.23
N GLU A 181 -13.17 -12.97 -0.71
CA GLU A 181 -13.86 -14.00 -1.49
C GLU A 181 -13.12 -14.32 -2.79
N LYS A 182 -12.78 -13.29 -3.56
CA LYS A 182 -12.12 -13.40 -4.87
C LYS A 182 -10.58 -13.48 -4.77
N LYS A 183 -10.03 -13.54 -3.55
CA LYS A 183 -8.57 -13.59 -3.29
C LYS A 183 -7.80 -12.44 -3.97
N CYS A 184 -8.44 -11.28 -4.08
CA CYS A 184 -7.81 -10.06 -4.54
C CYS A 184 -6.91 -9.47 -3.44
N LEU A 185 -5.89 -8.72 -3.82
CA LEU A 185 -5.20 -7.87 -2.87
C LEU A 185 -6.15 -6.76 -2.38
N LEU A 186 -5.95 -6.30 -1.16
CA LEU A 186 -6.73 -5.24 -0.54
C LEU A 186 -5.80 -4.14 0.00
N ALA A 187 -6.00 -2.91 -0.45
CA ALA A 187 -5.47 -1.72 0.21
C ALA A 187 -6.61 -1.02 0.96
N ASP A 188 -6.64 -1.12 2.29
CA ASP A 188 -7.68 -0.49 3.10
C ASP A 188 -7.37 1.01 3.33
N LEU A 189 -7.50 1.79 2.24
CA LEU A 189 -7.19 3.22 2.25
C LEU A 189 -8.15 4.03 3.13
N ASN A 190 -9.36 3.53 3.37
CA ASN A 190 -10.28 4.17 4.32
C ASN A 190 -9.75 4.07 5.74
N ALA A 191 -9.30 2.89 6.16
CA ALA A 191 -8.70 2.71 7.47
C ALA A 191 -7.39 3.49 7.62
N ASP A 192 -6.55 3.53 6.58
CA ASP A 192 -5.32 4.33 6.57
C ASP A 192 -5.59 5.82 6.74
N MET A 193 -6.63 6.34 6.07
CA MET A 193 -7.05 7.74 6.17
C MET A 193 -7.57 8.05 7.58
N GLN A 194 -8.44 7.21 8.15
CA GLN A 194 -8.95 7.36 9.51
C GLN A 194 -7.82 7.34 10.55
N ALA A 195 -6.89 6.39 10.43
CA ALA A 195 -5.74 6.28 11.33
C ALA A 195 -4.83 7.51 11.27
N SER A 196 -4.61 8.06 10.07
CA SER A 196 -3.80 9.28 9.88
C SER A 196 -4.46 10.50 10.53
N ILE A 197 -5.78 10.64 10.38
CA ILE A 197 -6.55 11.72 10.99
C ILE A 197 -6.57 11.59 12.52
N ALA A 198 -6.81 10.38 13.04
CA ALA A 198 -6.80 10.12 14.47
C ALA A 198 -5.43 10.43 15.11
N LYS A 199 -4.33 10.09 14.42
CA LYS A 199 -2.95 10.40 14.85
C LYS A 199 -2.68 11.91 14.93
N ALA A 200 -3.30 12.72 14.06
CA ALA A 200 -3.16 14.17 14.10
C ALA A 200 -3.84 14.81 15.34
N GLY A 201 -4.77 14.10 15.97
CA GLY A 201 -5.42 14.53 17.20
C GLY A 201 -6.52 15.58 17.02
N PRO A 202 -7.18 15.98 18.13
CA PRO A 202 -8.32 16.88 18.10
C PRO A 202 -7.96 18.33 17.75
N GLU A 203 -6.70 18.71 17.91
CA GLU A 203 -6.19 20.05 17.56
C GLU A 203 -6.00 20.28 16.07
N LYS A 204 -6.26 19.26 15.23
CA LYS A 204 -6.20 19.35 13.78
C LYS A 204 -7.12 20.46 13.27
N LYS A 205 -6.55 21.39 12.51
CA LYS A 205 -7.30 22.45 11.82
C LYS A 205 -7.41 22.14 10.33
N GLY A 206 -8.64 22.23 9.81
CA GLY A 206 -8.90 21.99 8.38
C GLY A 206 -8.64 20.54 7.94
N ASN A 207 -8.48 20.36 6.65
CA ASN A 207 -8.22 19.05 6.06
C ASN A 207 -6.74 18.68 6.13
N LEU A 208 -6.45 17.48 6.58
CA LEU A 208 -5.08 16.94 6.69
C LEU A 208 -4.59 16.32 5.37
N LEU A 209 -5.46 15.54 4.73
CA LEU A 209 -5.12 14.65 3.62
C LEU A 209 -5.78 15.06 2.29
N THR A 210 -6.74 15.99 2.36
CA THR A 210 -7.49 16.43 1.18
C THR A 210 -7.42 17.95 1.01
N GLY A 211 -7.71 18.44 -0.20
CA GLY A 211 -7.85 19.86 -0.45
C GLY A 211 -9.24 20.39 -0.15
N ASP A 212 -10.25 19.58 -0.45
CA ASP A 212 -11.68 19.95 -0.41
C ASP A 212 -12.57 18.97 0.39
N GLY A 213 -11.94 18.07 1.12
CA GLY A 213 -12.62 16.99 1.86
C GLY A 213 -12.69 15.67 1.08
N VAL A 214 -12.35 15.64 -0.20
CA VAL A 214 -12.44 14.44 -1.07
C VAL A 214 -11.17 14.21 -1.87
N HIS A 215 -10.70 15.22 -2.60
CA HIS A 215 -9.54 15.10 -3.47
C HIS A 215 -8.23 15.23 -2.68
N MET A 216 -7.34 14.28 -2.88
CA MET A 216 -6.10 14.16 -2.12
C MET A 216 -5.16 15.34 -2.35
N ASN A 217 -4.69 15.94 -1.25
CA ASN A 217 -3.53 16.83 -1.26
C ASN A 217 -2.22 16.01 -1.31
N ALA A 218 -1.06 16.66 -1.16
CA ALA A 218 0.23 15.97 -1.21
C ALA A 218 0.37 14.89 -0.12
N ALA A 219 -0.13 15.12 1.09
CA ALA A 219 -0.09 14.16 2.19
C ALA A 219 -1.03 12.98 1.92
N GLY A 220 -2.25 13.24 1.44
CA GLY A 220 -3.20 12.19 1.05
C GLY A 220 -2.70 11.31 -0.09
N ASN A 221 -2.08 11.91 -1.11
CA ASN A 221 -1.45 11.13 -2.19
C ASN A 221 -0.33 10.20 -1.68
N LYS A 222 0.51 10.67 -0.74
CA LYS A 222 1.53 9.83 -0.10
C LYS A 222 0.89 8.71 0.72
N MET A 223 -0.14 9.00 1.50
CA MET A 223 -0.89 8.01 2.29
C MET A 223 -1.45 6.90 1.38
N MET A 224 -2.14 7.27 0.28
CA MET A 224 -2.68 6.30 -0.68
C MET A 224 -1.57 5.46 -1.32
N ALA A 225 -0.48 6.10 -1.77
CA ALA A 225 0.64 5.38 -2.38
C ALA A 225 1.28 4.38 -1.41
N THR A 226 1.49 4.77 -0.16
CA THR A 226 2.01 3.90 0.90
C THR A 226 1.08 2.71 1.14
N GLY A 227 -0.24 2.93 1.22
CA GLY A 227 -1.23 1.85 1.37
C GLY A 227 -1.20 0.85 0.21
N VAL A 228 -1.14 1.34 -1.04
CA VAL A 228 -1.05 0.49 -2.24
C VAL A 228 0.27 -0.30 -2.27
N LEU A 229 1.41 0.34 -1.95
CA LEU A 229 2.71 -0.34 -1.93
C LEU A 229 2.76 -1.43 -0.85
N ARG A 230 2.22 -1.17 0.35
CA ARG A 230 2.09 -2.20 1.40
C ARG A 230 1.22 -3.37 0.93
N ALA A 231 0.13 -3.10 0.25
CA ALA A 231 -0.74 -4.14 -0.29
C ALA A 231 -0.04 -4.96 -1.41
N PHE A 232 0.92 -4.38 -2.14
CA PHE A 232 1.80 -5.11 -3.06
C PHE A 232 2.92 -5.89 -2.35
N GLY A 233 3.02 -5.83 -1.02
CA GLY A 233 3.97 -6.62 -0.23
C GLY A 233 5.25 -5.88 0.17
N LEU A 234 5.35 -4.56 -0.05
CA LEU A 234 6.51 -3.81 0.41
C LEU A 234 6.53 -3.74 1.94
N ASN A 235 7.65 -4.08 2.55
CA ASN A 235 7.88 -3.96 3.99
C ASN A 235 8.23 -2.52 4.41
N ALA A 236 8.41 -2.29 5.71
CA ALA A 236 8.67 -0.97 6.27
C ALA A 236 9.95 -0.30 5.70
N GLU A 237 11.03 -1.06 5.50
CA GLU A 237 12.28 -0.56 4.93
C GLU A 237 12.09 -0.15 3.46
N GLN A 238 11.41 -0.98 2.69
CA GLN A 238 11.08 -0.71 1.28
C GLN A 238 10.15 0.51 1.13
N ILE A 239 9.20 0.69 2.05
CA ILE A 239 8.35 1.89 2.10
C ILE A 239 9.20 3.13 2.41
N THR A 240 10.09 3.07 3.40
CA THR A 240 11.00 4.19 3.72
C THR A 240 11.85 4.58 2.50
N LYS A 241 12.34 3.60 1.75
CA LYS A 241 13.09 3.82 0.51
C LYS A 241 12.23 4.51 -0.56
N ALA A 242 10.97 4.10 -0.72
CA ALA A 242 10.02 4.75 -1.61
C ALA A 242 9.76 6.21 -1.20
N GLU A 243 9.50 6.48 0.08
CA GLU A 243 9.25 7.82 0.62
C GLU A 243 10.46 8.76 0.44
N THR A 244 11.67 8.23 0.58
CA THR A 244 12.92 8.96 0.30
C THR A 244 12.98 9.37 -1.18
N ALA A 245 12.67 8.45 -2.08
CA ALA A 245 12.64 8.74 -3.52
C ALA A 245 11.60 9.81 -3.89
N TRP A 246 10.44 9.85 -3.20
CA TRP A 246 9.42 10.87 -3.44
C TRP A 246 9.82 12.27 -2.98
N SER A 247 10.77 12.36 -2.05
CA SER A 247 11.25 13.61 -1.46
C SER A 247 12.44 14.20 -2.23
N THR A 248 13.09 13.39 -3.08
CA THR A 248 14.25 13.82 -3.88
C THR A 248 13.75 14.49 -5.16
N PRO A 249 14.13 15.73 -5.46
CA PRO A 249 13.84 16.32 -6.76
C PRO A 249 14.41 15.44 -7.89
N PRO A 250 13.71 15.31 -9.04
CA PRO A 250 14.28 14.62 -10.18
C PRO A 250 15.63 15.30 -10.54
N ALA A 251 16.66 14.48 -10.78
CA ALA A 251 17.94 14.98 -11.22
C ALA A 251 17.73 15.89 -12.43
N ALA A 252 18.27 17.10 -12.38
CA ALA A 252 18.24 18.03 -13.51
C ALA A 252 18.87 17.32 -14.72
N LYS A 253 18.09 17.20 -15.80
CA LYS A 253 18.56 16.67 -17.07
C LYS A 253 19.29 17.74 -17.84
#